data_bd8c89cd233a0f3638b74f161a96093f
#
_entry.id   bd8c89cd233a0f3638b74f161a96093f
#
_cell.length_a   1.000
_cell.length_b   1.000
_cell.length_c   1.000
_cell.angle_alpha   90.00
_cell.angle_beta   90.00
_cell.angle_gamma   90.00
#
_symmetry.space_group_name_H-M   'P 1'
#
loop_
_entity.id
_entity.type
_entity.pdbx_description
1 polymer ?
#
loop_
_entity_poly.entity_id
_entity_poly.type
_entity_poly.pdbx_seq_one_letter_code
_entity_poly.pdbx_strand_id
1 'polypeptide(L)'
;YDNNEIDFEEYKAKLMAVFSPNEKNLRELRAFIDEDITYRTFTLFNFLGETRQGVVNDFFDKSHEIKYALKLDSILNFIFNKNLEAINQLKIEFNSLTSDVNKIQAELESNNFIRKRINGLLLQLGVKKIFNGKNSSDIYMEIEKFEKMEEKPTNDKVDLSSLEIYYNTLSEQINEYDKIIQDSKQIENDNRNRESLLRNLQELVRDKKDYQYLINPIISTLNELENSISFSRYVRQDEVVKKLKEQKNDVKDEIQRQSSKFKMYSFNEKTEKIVILKDLLGQKNNEIDLEDLEKKKRRIKDIRYELKKLQNSEDKEKLNKISNLMTTLYKSSKEISTISKTDFNNEGFHLEYIKKGNSIQTIIFDELNDKKDRYYIGSMARHTMMQLCGYLSFLVMMIKEDRYPLIPFLVLDHISKQFDKENGKAIGSILAELYKNIDKEDLQIFIFDDETCENLNISADYSENLLLNNKTGFVPFYKPELK
;
A
#
# COMPACT_ATOMS: atom_id res chain seq x y z
N TYR A 1 -18.77 1.26 37.30
CA TYR A 1 -18.27 1.05 35.94
C TYR A 1 -18.25 2.43 35.29
N ASP A 2 -17.06 3.05 35.21
CA ASP A 2 -16.86 4.28 34.46
C ASP A 2 -17.04 3.94 32.96
N ASN A 3 -18.10 4.47 32.35
CA ASN A 3 -18.34 4.44 30.94
C ASN A 3 -17.34 5.41 30.25
N ASN A 4 -16.08 5.02 30.16
CA ASN A 4 -15.15 5.70 29.27
C ASN A 4 -15.46 5.22 27.85
N GLU A 5 -16.28 5.93 27.11
CA GLU A 5 -16.43 5.78 25.69
C GLU A 5 -15.07 6.11 25.06
N ILE A 6 -14.41 5.09 24.53
CA ILE A 6 -13.14 5.22 23.82
C ILE A 6 -13.47 5.29 22.33
N ASP A 7 -12.90 6.23 21.61
CA ASP A 7 -13.00 6.29 20.15
C ASP A 7 -12.48 4.99 19.52
N PHE A 8 -13.12 4.59 18.41
CA PHE A 8 -12.79 3.32 17.72
C PHE A 8 -11.34 3.24 17.26
N GLU A 9 -10.76 4.35 16.83
CA GLU A 9 -9.36 4.40 16.42
C GLU A 9 -8.41 4.30 17.62
N GLU A 10 -8.77 4.91 18.74
CA GLU A 10 -8.03 4.77 20.00
C GLU A 10 -8.11 3.33 20.53
N TYR A 11 -9.27 2.68 20.44
CA TYR A 11 -9.43 1.26 20.77
C TYR A 11 -8.53 0.37 19.93
N LYS A 12 -8.51 0.59 18.61
CA LYS A 12 -7.61 -0.14 17.70
C LYS A 12 -6.14 0.06 18.06
N ALA A 13 -5.75 1.29 18.35
CA ALA A 13 -4.38 1.61 18.75
C ALA A 13 -3.96 0.91 20.03
N LYS A 14 -4.83 0.90 21.04
CA LYS A 14 -4.61 0.18 22.32
C LYS A 14 -4.52 -1.32 22.10
N LEU A 15 -5.41 -1.90 21.29
CA LEU A 15 -5.36 -3.32 20.96
C LEU A 15 -4.08 -3.71 20.21
N MET A 16 -3.64 -2.85 19.27
CA MET A 16 -2.38 -3.07 18.58
C MET A 16 -1.17 -3.02 19.52
N ALA A 17 -1.18 -2.12 20.51
CA ALA A 17 -0.09 -2.00 21.48
C ALA A 17 0.06 -3.25 22.36
N VAL A 18 -1.02 -4.01 22.59
CA VAL A 18 -0.97 -5.28 23.33
C VAL A 18 -0.16 -6.34 22.55
N PHE A 19 -0.36 -6.41 21.22
CA PHE A 19 0.26 -7.44 20.38
C PHE A 19 1.53 -6.98 19.67
N SER A 20 1.89 -5.72 19.82
CA SER A 20 3.12 -5.15 19.28
C SER A 20 3.61 -4.03 20.19
N PRO A 21 4.22 -4.38 21.33
CA PRO A 21 4.65 -3.41 22.32
C PRO A 21 5.76 -2.47 21.81
N ASN A 22 6.47 -2.86 20.76
CA ASN A 22 7.55 -2.07 20.19
C ASN A 22 7.07 -1.22 19.02
N GLU A 23 6.78 0.04 19.29
CA GLU A 23 6.32 1.01 18.29
C GLU A 23 7.33 1.24 17.14
N LYS A 24 8.63 1.09 17.40
CA LYS A 24 9.68 1.19 16.38
C LYS A 24 9.51 0.08 15.33
N ASN A 25 9.31 -1.15 15.77
CA ASN A 25 9.13 -2.31 14.89
C ASN A 25 7.85 -2.16 14.04
N LEU A 26 6.79 -1.62 14.62
CA LEU A 26 5.55 -1.33 13.89
C LEU A 26 5.72 -0.25 12.82
N ARG A 27 6.47 0.80 13.12
CA ARG A 27 6.81 1.84 12.12
C ARG A 27 7.65 1.27 10.99
N GLU A 28 8.65 0.43 11.28
CA GLU A 28 9.47 -0.23 10.28
C GLU A 28 8.62 -1.14 9.37
N LEU A 29 7.71 -1.92 9.95
CA LEU A 29 6.80 -2.79 9.24
C LEU A 29 5.88 -2.00 8.29
N ARG A 30 5.21 -0.96 8.80
CA ARG A 30 4.35 -0.09 8.01
C ARG A 30 5.13 0.64 6.90
N ALA A 31 6.32 1.15 7.23
CA ALA A 31 7.18 1.79 6.26
C ALA A 31 7.63 0.82 5.16
N PHE A 32 7.90 -0.43 5.47
CA PHE A 32 8.32 -1.43 4.49
C PHE A 32 7.20 -1.83 3.54
N ILE A 33 6.02 -2.13 4.09
CA ILE A 33 4.89 -2.70 3.32
C ILE A 33 4.05 -1.61 2.65
N ASP A 34 4.09 -0.38 3.14
CA ASP A 34 3.32 0.77 2.63
C ASP A 34 1.79 0.58 2.77
N GLU A 35 1.37 -0.31 3.69
CA GLU A 35 -0.01 -0.64 3.98
C GLU A 35 -0.26 -0.68 5.48
N ASP A 36 -1.53 -0.59 5.87
CA ASP A 36 -1.92 -0.73 7.26
C ASP A 36 -1.91 -2.21 7.66
N ILE A 37 -0.81 -2.62 8.28
CA ILE A 37 -0.60 -3.97 8.80
C ILE A 37 -0.91 -4.00 10.28
N THR A 38 -1.75 -4.96 10.67
CA THR A 38 -2.17 -5.18 12.05
C THR A 38 -1.90 -6.63 12.47
N TYR A 39 -2.03 -6.92 13.78
CA TYR A 39 -1.96 -8.27 14.30
C TYR A 39 -2.92 -9.23 13.56
N ARG A 40 -4.08 -8.73 13.08
CA ARG A 40 -5.02 -9.54 12.29
C ARG A 40 -4.43 -10.05 10.99
N THR A 41 -3.51 -9.30 10.40
CA THR A 41 -2.84 -9.74 9.18
C THR A 41 -1.90 -10.92 9.47
N PHE A 42 -1.30 -10.94 10.67
CA PHE A 42 -0.43 -12.04 11.14
C PHE A 42 -1.20 -13.28 11.62
N THR A 43 -2.53 -13.22 11.76
CA THR A 43 -3.32 -14.41 12.10
C THR A 43 -3.26 -15.52 11.04
N LEU A 44 -2.74 -15.23 9.85
CA LEU A 44 -2.47 -16.26 8.84
C LEU A 44 -1.50 -17.36 9.34
N PHE A 45 -0.63 -17.05 10.32
CA PHE A 45 0.31 -17.98 10.92
C PHE A 45 -0.29 -18.79 12.10
N ASN A 46 -1.52 -18.48 12.51
CA ASN A 46 -2.10 -18.99 13.75
C ASN A 46 -3.10 -20.14 13.55
N PHE A 47 -3.47 -20.47 12.31
CA PHE A 47 -4.53 -21.46 12.06
C PHE A 47 -4.10 -22.46 10.99
N LEU A 48 -4.33 -23.73 11.30
CA LEU A 48 -4.25 -24.83 10.35
C LEU A 48 -5.53 -25.66 10.46
N GLY A 49 -6.45 -25.39 9.56
CA GLY A 49 -7.76 -26.06 9.49
C GLY A 49 -7.70 -27.38 8.74
N GLU A 50 -8.68 -28.23 9.00
CA GLU A 50 -8.81 -29.57 8.42
C GLU A 50 -8.74 -29.56 6.87
N THR A 51 -9.38 -28.61 6.23
CA THR A 51 -9.52 -28.56 4.76
C THR A 51 -8.23 -28.22 4.02
N ARG A 52 -7.22 -27.70 4.72
CA ARG A 52 -5.95 -27.25 4.15
C ARG A 52 -4.76 -28.09 4.57
N GLN A 53 -4.99 -29.17 5.30
CA GLN A 53 -3.93 -30.09 5.67
C GLN A 53 -3.33 -30.79 4.46
N GLY A 54 -2.03 -31.05 4.52
CA GLY A 54 -1.28 -31.69 3.45
C GLY A 54 -0.97 -30.80 2.25
N VAL A 55 -1.19 -29.49 2.35
CA VAL A 55 -0.83 -28.51 1.32
C VAL A 55 0.57 -27.99 1.61
N VAL A 56 1.54 -28.30 0.75
CA VAL A 56 2.94 -27.88 0.88
C VAL A 56 3.32 -26.70 -0.02
N ASN A 57 2.45 -26.35 -0.98
CA ASN A 57 2.59 -25.16 -1.80
C ASN A 57 1.58 -24.14 -1.33
N ASP A 58 2.03 -22.89 -1.11
CA ASP A 58 1.21 -21.86 -0.47
C ASP A 58 0.58 -22.40 0.82
N PHE A 59 1.44 -22.90 1.72
CA PHE A 59 1.08 -23.84 2.76
C PHE A 59 0.33 -23.24 3.96
N PHE A 60 0.27 -21.92 4.10
CA PHE A 60 -0.55 -21.32 5.15
C PHE A 60 -2.04 -21.44 4.82
N ASP A 61 -2.83 -21.87 5.78
CA ASP A 61 -4.26 -22.14 5.58
C ASP A 61 -5.00 -20.92 5.01
N LYS A 62 -4.83 -19.78 5.64
CA LYS A 62 -5.53 -18.54 5.24
C LYS A 62 -4.97 -17.87 3.99
N SER A 63 -3.87 -18.36 3.43
CA SER A 63 -3.30 -17.80 2.19
C SER A 63 -4.21 -17.96 0.97
N HIS A 64 -5.19 -18.87 1.00
CA HIS A 64 -6.21 -18.97 -0.03
C HIS A 64 -7.26 -17.85 -0.01
N GLU A 65 -7.39 -17.12 1.10
CA GLU A 65 -8.26 -15.95 1.19
C GLU A 65 -7.58 -14.73 0.55
N ILE A 66 -8.24 -14.08 -0.40
CA ILE A 66 -7.67 -12.97 -1.19
C ILE A 66 -7.04 -11.88 -0.32
N LYS A 67 -7.69 -11.49 0.78
CA LYS A 67 -7.17 -10.44 1.67
C LYS A 67 -5.83 -10.78 2.31
N TYR A 68 -5.54 -12.08 2.54
CA TYR A 68 -4.25 -12.53 3.06
C TYR A 68 -3.27 -12.82 1.94
N ALA A 69 -3.72 -13.41 0.83
CA ALA A 69 -2.88 -13.69 -0.33
C ALA A 69 -2.19 -12.43 -0.87
N LEU A 70 -2.93 -11.32 -0.98
CA LEU A 70 -2.40 -10.04 -1.46
C LEU A 70 -1.30 -9.46 -0.56
N LYS A 71 -1.35 -9.76 0.73
CA LYS A 71 -0.39 -9.24 1.72
C LYS A 71 0.75 -10.20 2.03
N LEU A 72 0.57 -11.49 1.73
CA LEU A 72 1.52 -12.54 2.10
C LEU A 72 2.92 -12.29 1.55
N ASP A 73 3.04 -11.98 0.26
CA ASP A 73 4.33 -11.71 -0.37
C ASP A 73 5.06 -10.53 0.28
N SER A 74 4.31 -9.46 0.60
CA SER A 74 4.87 -8.29 1.27
C SER A 74 5.34 -8.62 2.69
N ILE A 75 4.56 -9.43 3.43
CA ILE A 75 4.92 -9.90 4.77
C ILE A 75 6.16 -10.80 4.71
N LEU A 76 6.20 -11.78 3.80
CA LEU A 76 7.36 -12.66 3.63
C LEU A 76 8.60 -11.87 3.17
N ASN A 77 8.43 -10.87 2.31
CA ASN A 77 9.52 -9.97 1.95
C ASN A 77 10.04 -9.19 3.16
N PHE A 78 9.17 -8.74 4.05
CA PHE A 78 9.57 -8.08 5.29
C PHE A 78 10.28 -9.06 6.23
N ILE A 79 9.70 -10.25 6.47
CA ILE A 79 10.26 -11.27 7.36
C ILE A 79 11.68 -11.67 6.92
N PHE A 80 11.90 -11.87 5.64
CA PHE A 80 13.18 -12.36 5.10
C PHE A 80 14.07 -11.25 4.54
N ASN A 81 13.87 -10.00 4.90
CA ASN A 81 14.73 -8.91 4.48
C ASN A 81 15.74 -8.54 5.59
N LYS A 82 17.02 -8.51 5.23
CA LYS A 82 18.09 -8.15 6.16
C LYS A 82 18.36 -6.64 6.23
N ASN A 83 17.79 -5.84 5.34
CA ASN A 83 18.11 -4.43 5.17
C ASN A 83 17.01 -3.49 5.71
N LEU A 84 16.20 -3.95 6.65
CA LEU A 84 15.02 -3.21 7.13
C LEU A 84 15.36 -1.81 7.64
N GLU A 85 16.45 -1.68 8.40
CA GLU A 85 16.89 -0.38 8.92
C GLU A 85 17.33 0.59 7.80
N ALA A 86 18.10 0.10 6.82
CA ALA A 86 18.50 0.90 5.67
C ALA A 86 17.28 1.34 4.83
N ILE A 87 16.30 0.47 4.65
CA ILE A 87 15.05 0.78 3.96
C ILE A 87 14.26 1.85 4.71
N ASN A 88 14.17 1.73 6.04
CA ASN A 88 13.47 2.72 6.86
C ASN A 88 14.15 4.11 6.78
N GLN A 89 15.48 4.16 6.88
CA GLN A 89 16.25 5.41 6.75
C GLN A 89 16.03 6.04 5.37
N LEU A 90 16.13 5.26 4.30
CA LEU A 90 15.88 5.75 2.95
C LEU A 90 14.44 6.25 2.76
N LYS A 91 13.44 5.60 3.37
CA LYS A 91 12.05 6.08 3.32
C LYS A 91 11.84 7.39 4.08
N ILE A 92 12.50 7.57 5.23
CA ILE A 92 12.48 8.85 5.96
C ILE A 92 13.10 9.95 5.09
N GLU A 93 14.28 9.70 4.49
CA GLU A 93 14.94 10.65 3.58
C GLU A 93 14.02 10.96 2.37
N PHE A 94 13.43 9.95 1.76
CA PHE A 94 12.52 10.08 0.63
C PHE A 94 11.32 10.99 0.95
N ASN A 95 10.68 10.77 2.10
CA ASN A 95 9.51 11.54 2.52
C ASN A 95 9.88 13.00 2.82
N SER A 96 11.03 13.22 3.48
CA SER A 96 11.56 14.56 3.75
C SER A 96 11.83 15.31 2.43
N LEU A 97 12.59 14.70 1.52
CA LEU A 97 12.91 15.31 0.23
C LEU A 97 11.66 15.55 -0.63
N THR A 98 10.69 14.64 -0.60
CA THR A 98 9.42 14.80 -1.33
C THR A 98 8.63 15.98 -0.77
N SER A 99 8.56 16.12 0.56
CA SER A 99 7.92 17.27 1.21
C SER A 99 8.59 18.59 0.81
N ASP A 100 9.94 18.62 0.81
CA ASP A 100 10.70 19.80 0.41
C ASP A 100 10.49 20.15 -1.06
N VAL A 101 10.53 19.16 -1.95
CA VAL A 101 10.27 19.37 -3.38
C VAL A 101 8.86 19.93 -3.60
N ASN A 102 7.86 19.38 -2.92
CA ASN A 102 6.48 19.87 -3.03
C ASN A 102 6.35 21.32 -2.55
N LYS A 103 7.01 21.68 -1.44
CA LYS A 103 7.03 23.07 -0.95
C LYS A 103 7.67 24.01 -1.96
N ILE A 104 8.86 23.66 -2.47
CA ILE A 104 9.57 24.48 -3.46
C ILE A 104 8.76 24.60 -4.75
N GLN A 105 8.07 23.53 -5.20
CA GLN A 105 7.21 23.61 -6.37
C GLN A 105 6.01 24.51 -6.16
N ALA A 106 5.35 24.46 -4.99
CA ALA A 106 4.25 25.34 -4.65
C ALA A 106 4.71 26.81 -4.62
N GLU A 107 5.89 27.10 -4.07
CA GLU A 107 6.49 28.44 -4.08
C GLU A 107 6.81 28.90 -5.52
N LEU A 108 7.34 28.02 -6.37
CA LEU A 108 7.59 28.29 -7.78
C LEU A 108 6.32 28.66 -8.54
N GLU A 109 5.25 27.90 -8.33
CA GLU A 109 3.95 28.15 -8.95
C GLU A 109 3.38 29.49 -8.50
N SER A 110 3.46 29.78 -7.19
CA SER A 110 3.05 31.05 -6.61
C SER A 110 3.83 32.23 -7.20
N ASN A 111 5.16 32.13 -7.24
CA ASN A 111 6.01 33.17 -7.81
C ASN A 111 5.75 33.39 -9.31
N ASN A 112 5.52 32.30 -10.06
CA ASN A 112 5.15 32.40 -11.48
C ASN A 112 3.78 33.04 -11.68
N PHE A 113 2.81 32.72 -10.82
CA PHE A 113 1.49 33.33 -10.84
C PHE A 113 1.59 34.86 -10.57
N ILE A 114 2.29 35.28 -9.51
CA ILE A 114 2.52 36.65 -9.15
C ILE A 114 3.21 37.40 -10.31
N ARG A 115 4.27 36.79 -10.88
CA ARG A 115 4.99 37.40 -12.01
C ARG A 115 4.09 37.58 -13.24
N LYS A 116 3.25 36.60 -13.58
CA LYS A 116 2.29 36.71 -14.68
C LYS A 116 1.26 37.81 -14.42
N ARG A 117 0.76 37.90 -13.19
CA ARG A 117 -0.20 38.92 -12.80
C ARG A 117 0.38 40.35 -12.83
N ILE A 118 1.61 40.54 -12.32
CA ILE A 118 2.34 41.79 -12.42
C ILE A 118 2.53 42.20 -13.89
N ASN A 119 3.00 41.30 -14.75
CA ASN A 119 3.23 41.57 -16.16
C ASN A 119 1.92 41.87 -16.90
N GLY A 120 0.82 41.21 -16.53
CA GLY A 120 -0.51 41.52 -17.04
C GLY A 120 -0.96 42.94 -16.67
N LEU A 121 -0.75 43.36 -15.42
CA LEU A 121 -1.08 44.73 -14.96
C LEU A 121 -0.18 45.80 -15.61
N LEU A 122 1.13 45.54 -15.75
CA LEU A 122 2.06 46.41 -16.44
C LEU A 122 1.66 46.63 -17.91
N LEU A 123 1.29 45.55 -18.60
CA LEU A 123 0.80 45.63 -19.99
C LEU A 123 -0.48 46.47 -20.07
N GLN A 124 -1.43 46.29 -19.16
CA GLN A 124 -2.66 47.05 -19.07
C GLN A 124 -2.42 48.53 -18.82
N LEU A 125 -1.40 48.89 -18.04
CA LEU A 125 -0.97 50.26 -17.80
C LEU A 125 -0.13 50.84 -18.95
N GLY A 126 0.19 50.07 -19.98
CA GLY A 126 1.02 50.51 -21.10
C GLY A 126 2.52 50.61 -20.79
N VAL A 127 2.95 50.00 -19.69
CA VAL A 127 4.37 49.91 -19.31
C VAL A 127 5.06 48.86 -20.15
N LYS A 128 6.09 49.23 -20.89
CA LYS A 128 6.83 48.31 -21.80
C LYS A 128 7.83 47.42 -21.04
N LYS A 129 8.16 47.74 -19.79
CA LYS A 129 9.08 46.94 -19.00
C LYS A 129 8.38 45.65 -18.48
N ILE A 130 9.11 44.56 -18.52
CA ILE A 130 8.65 43.25 -18.03
C ILE A 130 9.27 42.97 -16.67
N PHE A 131 8.45 42.54 -15.72
CA PHE A 131 8.88 42.09 -14.41
C PHE A 131 9.47 40.67 -14.52
N ASN A 132 10.74 40.51 -14.14
CA ASN A 132 11.46 39.22 -14.16
C ASN A 132 11.64 38.58 -12.77
N GLY A 133 11.09 39.18 -11.72
CA GLY A 133 11.23 38.76 -10.32
C GLY A 133 12.35 39.44 -9.54
N LYS A 134 13.32 40.11 -10.23
CA LYS A 134 14.50 40.77 -9.60
C LYS A 134 14.50 42.30 -9.78
N ASN A 135 13.78 42.81 -10.75
CA ASN A 135 13.79 44.20 -11.13
C ASN A 135 12.65 45.03 -10.52
N SER A 136 12.24 44.71 -9.30
CA SER A 136 11.13 45.43 -8.61
C SER A 136 11.39 46.95 -8.53
N SER A 137 12.61 47.36 -8.19
CA SER A 137 12.99 48.81 -8.09
C SER A 137 12.80 49.57 -9.40
N ASP A 138 13.17 48.91 -10.52
CA ASP A 138 13.01 49.53 -11.85
C ASP A 138 11.54 49.68 -12.22
N ILE A 139 10.74 48.73 -11.84
CA ILE A 139 9.27 48.75 -12.07
C ILE A 139 8.64 49.82 -11.17
N TYR A 140 9.05 49.96 -9.91
CA TYR A 140 8.57 51.02 -9.04
C TYR A 140 8.87 52.43 -9.63
N MET A 141 10.07 52.65 -10.16
CA MET A 141 10.41 53.92 -10.82
C MET A 141 9.54 54.22 -12.03
N GLU A 142 9.18 53.21 -12.82
CA GLU A 142 8.30 53.39 -13.97
C GLU A 142 6.86 53.69 -13.52
N ILE A 143 6.36 53.02 -12.48
CA ILE A 143 5.04 53.27 -11.89
C ILE A 143 4.94 54.72 -11.37
N GLU A 144 5.96 55.19 -10.65
CA GLU A 144 5.99 56.59 -10.16
C GLU A 144 5.97 57.64 -11.29
N LYS A 145 6.59 57.33 -12.44
CA LYS A 145 6.47 58.19 -13.62
C LYS A 145 5.05 58.22 -14.13
N PHE A 146 4.37 57.08 -14.15
CA PHE A 146 2.97 57.02 -14.56
C PHE A 146 2.02 57.77 -13.60
N GLU A 147 2.28 57.74 -12.30
CA GLU A 147 1.51 58.48 -11.29
C GLU A 147 1.65 59.98 -11.45
N LYS A 148 2.80 60.47 -11.91
CA LYS A 148 3.09 61.90 -12.08
C LYS A 148 2.65 62.49 -13.44
N MET A 149 2.20 61.66 -14.38
CA MET A 149 1.66 62.11 -15.65
C MET A 149 0.25 62.62 -15.47
N GLU A 150 0.06 63.97 -15.54
CA GLU A 150 -1.26 64.59 -15.57
C GLU A 150 -2.01 64.27 -16.86
N GLU A 151 -3.20 63.70 -16.73
CA GLU A 151 -4.07 63.40 -17.88
C GLU A 151 -4.94 64.55 -18.27
N LYS A 152 -4.93 64.86 -19.59
CA LYS A 152 -5.98 65.67 -20.20
C LYS A 152 -7.18 64.74 -20.52
N PRO A 153 -8.40 65.09 -20.10
CA PRO A 153 -9.58 64.25 -20.36
C PRO A 153 -9.97 64.30 -21.84
N THR A 154 -9.91 63.18 -22.51
CA THR A 154 -10.52 62.95 -23.82
C THR A 154 -11.70 62.00 -23.68
N ASN A 155 -12.89 62.50 -24.05
CA ASN A 155 -14.15 61.75 -24.09
C ASN A 155 -14.21 60.93 -25.39
N ASP A 156 -13.77 59.66 -25.36
CA ASP A 156 -14.27 58.63 -26.28
C ASP A 156 -13.95 57.27 -25.66
N LYS A 157 -14.92 56.79 -24.93
CA LYS A 157 -14.86 55.51 -24.23
C LYS A 157 -15.48 54.42 -25.12
N VAL A 158 -14.66 53.59 -25.73
CA VAL A 158 -15.06 52.23 -25.99
C VAL A 158 -14.08 51.33 -25.25
N ASP A 159 -14.66 50.58 -24.35
CA ASP A 159 -14.05 49.80 -23.33
C ASP A 159 -13.17 48.66 -23.89
N LEU A 160 -11.96 49.00 -24.34
CA LEU A 160 -10.98 47.96 -24.68
C LEU A 160 -10.55 47.18 -23.44
N SER A 161 -10.63 47.78 -22.25
CA SER A 161 -10.35 47.07 -20.98
C SER A 161 -11.41 46.02 -20.67
N SER A 162 -12.67 46.26 -21.00
CA SER A 162 -13.73 45.27 -20.85
C SER A 162 -13.54 44.09 -21.80
N LEU A 163 -13.10 44.35 -23.03
CA LEU A 163 -12.80 43.32 -24.01
C LEU A 163 -11.57 42.47 -23.60
N GLU A 164 -10.55 43.09 -23.01
CA GLU A 164 -9.38 42.35 -22.50
C GLU A 164 -9.69 41.54 -21.25
N ILE A 165 -10.49 42.08 -20.33
CA ILE A 165 -10.99 41.30 -19.18
C ILE A 165 -11.81 40.13 -19.69
N TYR A 166 -12.69 40.34 -20.65
CA TYR A 166 -13.50 39.27 -21.24
C TYR A 166 -12.64 38.23 -21.96
N TYR A 167 -11.63 38.65 -22.73
CA TYR A 167 -10.65 37.75 -23.36
C TYR A 167 -9.87 36.90 -22.35
N ASN A 168 -9.44 37.50 -21.24
CA ASN A 168 -8.74 36.81 -20.17
C ASN A 168 -9.67 35.81 -19.43
N THR A 169 -10.91 36.22 -19.17
CA THR A 169 -11.93 35.33 -18.57
C THR A 169 -12.22 34.15 -19.46
N LEU A 170 -12.39 34.35 -20.78
CA LEU A 170 -12.55 33.26 -21.73
C LEU A 170 -11.33 32.35 -21.79
N SER A 171 -10.12 32.91 -21.67
CA SER A 171 -8.87 32.12 -21.63
C SER A 171 -8.77 31.26 -20.38
N GLU A 172 -9.15 31.82 -19.22
CA GLU A 172 -9.20 31.07 -17.96
C GLU A 172 -10.23 29.94 -18.02
N GLN A 173 -11.43 30.22 -18.52
CA GLN A 173 -12.48 29.22 -18.71
C GLN A 173 -12.03 28.10 -19.65
N ILE A 174 -11.41 28.42 -20.78
CA ILE A 174 -10.88 27.42 -21.72
C ILE A 174 -9.81 26.55 -21.03
N ASN A 175 -8.91 27.15 -20.27
CA ASN A 175 -7.86 26.40 -19.56
C ASN A 175 -8.44 25.48 -18.47
N GLU A 176 -9.49 25.93 -17.75
CA GLU A 176 -10.20 25.08 -16.79
C GLU A 176 -10.89 23.91 -17.47
N TYR A 177 -11.59 24.13 -18.58
CA TYR A 177 -12.20 23.06 -19.36
C TYR A 177 -11.17 22.09 -19.95
N ASP A 178 -10.06 22.60 -20.50
CA ASP A 178 -8.98 21.76 -21.02
C ASP A 178 -8.35 20.92 -19.91
N LYS A 179 -8.23 21.44 -18.68
CA LYS A 179 -7.77 20.70 -17.50
C LYS A 179 -8.77 19.60 -17.10
N ILE A 180 -10.06 19.92 -17.01
CA ILE A 180 -11.12 18.94 -16.74
C ILE A 180 -11.13 17.82 -17.78
N ILE A 181 -10.89 18.15 -19.05
CA ILE A 181 -10.79 17.16 -20.13
C ILE A 181 -9.56 16.26 -19.97
N GLN A 182 -8.42 16.80 -19.56
CA GLN A 182 -7.21 16.00 -19.29
C GLN A 182 -7.40 15.07 -18.10
N ASP A 183 -7.93 15.59 -16.99
CA ASP A 183 -8.22 14.80 -15.79
C ASP A 183 -9.21 13.68 -16.10
N SER A 184 -10.27 13.98 -16.90
CA SER A 184 -11.24 12.95 -17.33
C SER A 184 -10.62 11.86 -18.20
N LYS A 185 -9.67 12.21 -19.08
CA LYS A 185 -8.96 11.21 -19.89
C LYS A 185 -8.09 10.29 -19.04
N GLN A 186 -7.44 10.84 -18.02
CA GLN A 186 -6.63 10.07 -17.10
C GLN A 186 -7.49 9.10 -16.28
N ILE A 187 -8.61 9.59 -15.73
CA ILE A 187 -9.59 8.77 -15.01
C ILE A 187 -10.17 7.66 -15.91
N GLU A 188 -10.46 7.95 -17.17
CA GLU A 188 -10.96 6.94 -18.12
C GLU A 188 -9.92 5.84 -18.40
N ASN A 189 -8.65 6.20 -18.56
CA ASN A 189 -7.57 5.22 -18.75
C ASN A 189 -7.36 4.36 -17.50
N ASP A 190 -7.40 4.97 -16.31
CA ASP A 190 -7.27 4.27 -15.04
C ASP A 190 -8.45 3.31 -14.82
N ASN A 191 -9.65 3.69 -15.21
CA ASN A 191 -10.83 2.82 -15.13
C ASN A 191 -10.77 1.66 -16.11
N ARG A 192 -10.29 1.87 -17.35
CA ARG A 192 -10.08 0.77 -18.30
C ARG A 192 -9.06 -0.25 -17.78
N ASN A 193 -7.99 0.22 -17.15
CA ASN A 193 -7.00 -0.65 -16.52
C ASN A 193 -7.61 -1.43 -15.35
N ARG A 194 -8.40 -0.78 -14.49
CA ARG A 194 -9.11 -1.44 -13.39
C ARG A 194 -10.15 -2.45 -13.88
N GLU A 195 -10.89 -2.13 -14.93
CA GLU A 195 -11.87 -3.03 -15.54
C GLU A 195 -11.20 -4.28 -16.13
N SER A 196 -10.04 -4.11 -16.78
CA SER A 196 -9.23 -5.22 -17.27
C SER A 196 -8.74 -6.12 -16.12
N LEU A 197 -8.25 -5.52 -15.03
CA LEU A 197 -7.83 -6.25 -13.84
C LEU A 197 -8.99 -7.00 -13.19
N LEU A 198 -10.18 -6.39 -13.12
CA LEU A 198 -11.38 -7.05 -12.59
C LEU A 198 -11.87 -8.19 -13.46
N ARG A 199 -11.82 -8.06 -14.78
CA ARG A 199 -12.16 -9.17 -15.70
C ARG A 199 -11.20 -10.34 -15.48
N ASN A 200 -9.90 -10.07 -15.37
CA ASN A 200 -8.91 -11.10 -15.07
C ASN A 200 -9.17 -11.75 -13.71
N LEU A 201 -9.56 -10.96 -12.71
CA LEU A 201 -9.91 -11.47 -11.38
C LEU A 201 -11.20 -12.29 -11.42
N GLN A 202 -12.22 -11.86 -12.17
CA GLN A 202 -13.47 -12.61 -12.39
C GLN A 202 -13.22 -13.94 -13.10
N GLU A 203 -12.31 -13.98 -14.08
CA GLU A 203 -11.92 -15.22 -14.75
C GLU A 203 -11.22 -16.20 -13.80
N LEU A 204 -10.33 -15.68 -12.93
CA LEU A 204 -9.62 -16.49 -11.93
C LEU A 204 -10.57 -17.08 -10.86
N VAL A 205 -11.69 -16.42 -10.60
CA VAL A 205 -12.64 -16.79 -9.53
C VAL A 205 -13.95 -17.38 -10.08
N ARG A 206 -14.06 -17.54 -11.40
CA ARG A 206 -15.28 -17.94 -12.11
C ARG A 206 -15.91 -19.23 -11.56
N ASP A 207 -15.10 -20.14 -11.04
CA ASP A 207 -15.56 -21.43 -10.53
C ASP A 207 -15.79 -21.44 -9.00
N LYS A 208 -15.59 -20.32 -8.30
CA LYS A 208 -15.70 -20.22 -6.84
C LYS A 208 -16.72 -19.15 -6.42
N LYS A 209 -17.95 -19.60 -6.15
CA LYS A 209 -19.07 -18.71 -5.75
C LYS A 209 -18.81 -17.86 -4.51
N ASP A 210 -17.89 -18.28 -3.63
CA ASP A 210 -17.61 -17.64 -2.35
C ASP A 210 -16.90 -16.27 -2.46
N TYR A 211 -16.42 -15.89 -3.65
CA TYR A 211 -15.71 -14.63 -3.85
C TYR A 211 -16.53 -13.54 -4.54
N GLN A 212 -17.73 -13.87 -5.02
CA GLN A 212 -18.58 -12.89 -5.74
C GLN A 212 -18.96 -11.69 -4.86
N TYR A 213 -19.13 -11.89 -3.56
CA TYR A 213 -19.47 -10.81 -2.63
C TYR A 213 -18.37 -9.76 -2.48
N LEU A 214 -17.09 -10.10 -2.76
CA LEU A 214 -15.96 -9.16 -2.74
C LEU A 214 -15.85 -8.34 -4.03
N ILE A 215 -16.27 -8.93 -5.15
CA ILE A 215 -16.16 -8.31 -6.48
C ILE A 215 -17.34 -7.38 -6.75
N ASN A 216 -18.54 -7.74 -6.30
CA ASN A 216 -19.74 -6.94 -6.54
C ASN A 216 -19.67 -5.49 -6.03
N PRO A 217 -19.14 -5.17 -4.82
CA PRO A 217 -18.97 -3.79 -4.38
C PRO A 217 -18.00 -3.00 -5.26
N ILE A 218 -16.95 -3.65 -5.77
CA ILE A 218 -15.95 -3.01 -6.64
C ILE A 218 -16.58 -2.68 -8.01
N ILE A 219 -17.38 -3.59 -8.54
CA ILE A 219 -18.15 -3.35 -9.79
C ILE A 219 -19.14 -2.20 -9.60
N SER A 220 -19.83 -2.13 -8.45
CA SER A 220 -20.76 -1.04 -8.14
C SER A 220 -20.03 0.31 -8.12
N THR A 221 -18.88 0.38 -7.43
CA THR A 221 -18.06 1.60 -7.37
C THR A 221 -17.54 2.01 -8.75
N LEU A 222 -17.17 1.05 -9.60
CA LEU A 222 -16.74 1.35 -10.97
C LEU A 222 -17.89 1.89 -11.82
N ASN A 223 -19.10 1.33 -11.70
CA ASN A 223 -20.27 1.83 -12.40
C ASN A 223 -20.65 3.26 -11.96
N GLU A 224 -20.50 3.58 -10.67
CA GLU A 224 -20.68 4.95 -10.16
C GLU A 224 -19.64 5.93 -10.73
N LEU A 225 -18.37 5.50 -10.80
CA LEU A 225 -17.31 6.28 -11.44
C LEU A 225 -17.56 6.45 -12.94
N GLU A 226 -18.05 5.45 -13.64
CA GLU A 226 -18.38 5.51 -15.06
C GLU A 226 -19.52 6.49 -15.33
N ASN A 227 -20.52 6.57 -14.45
CA ASN A 227 -21.57 7.59 -14.51
C ASN A 227 -21.02 9.00 -14.30
N SER A 228 -20.06 9.18 -13.39
CA SER A 228 -19.35 10.46 -13.19
C SER A 228 -18.52 10.85 -14.43
N ILE A 229 -17.88 9.90 -15.08
CA ILE A 229 -17.14 10.11 -16.33
C ILE A 229 -18.06 10.42 -17.50
N SER A 230 -19.28 9.83 -17.55
CA SER A 230 -20.26 10.15 -18.59
C SER A 230 -20.72 11.62 -18.52
N PHE A 231 -20.83 12.18 -17.31
CA PHE A 231 -21.04 13.62 -17.12
C PHE A 231 -19.87 14.45 -17.65
N SER A 232 -18.64 14.02 -17.39
CA SER A 232 -17.45 14.68 -17.95
C SER A 232 -17.36 14.55 -19.48
N ARG A 233 -17.89 13.46 -20.06
CA ARG A 233 -18.04 13.31 -21.53
C ARG A 233 -19.04 14.30 -22.13
N TYR A 234 -20.10 14.63 -21.41
CA TYR A 234 -21.06 15.64 -21.86
C TYR A 234 -20.41 17.03 -21.91
N VAL A 235 -19.59 17.38 -20.93
CA VAL A 235 -18.77 18.61 -20.94
C VAL A 235 -17.70 18.56 -22.05
N ARG A 236 -17.27 17.39 -22.45
CA ARG A 236 -16.34 17.12 -23.56
C ARG A 236 -16.93 17.29 -24.96
N GLN A 237 -18.24 17.29 -25.09
CA GLN A 237 -18.82 17.51 -26.42
C GLN A 237 -18.41 18.89 -26.88
N ASP A 238 -17.50 18.87 -27.84
CA ASP A 238 -16.73 19.90 -28.54
C ASP A 238 -17.39 21.28 -28.72
N GLU A 239 -18.71 21.37 -28.57
CA GLU A 239 -19.45 22.58 -28.83
C GLU A 239 -19.18 23.71 -27.83
N VAL A 240 -19.02 23.39 -26.52
CA VAL A 240 -18.84 24.44 -25.50
C VAL A 240 -17.45 25.04 -25.62
N VAL A 241 -16.42 24.16 -25.66
CA VAL A 241 -15.03 24.60 -25.81
C VAL A 241 -14.80 25.26 -27.18
N LYS A 242 -15.43 24.72 -28.22
CA LYS A 242 -15.38 25.30 -29.56
C LYS A 242 -16.02 26.69 -29.60
N LYS A 243 -17.21 26.88 -29.01
CA LYS A 243 -17.85 28.17 -28.87
C LYS A 243 -17.02 29.15 -28.06
N LEU A 244 -16.43 28.75 -26.95
CA LEU A 244 -15.54 29.57 -26.15
C LEU A 244 -14.27 29.97 -26.94
N LYS A 245 -13.70 29.08 -27.73
CA LYS A 245 -12.55 29.38 -28.60
C LYS A 245 -12.94 30.32 -29.75
N GLU A 246 -14.11 30.16 -30.34
CA GLU A 246 -14.66 31.05 -31.34
C GLU A 246 -14.88 32.45 -30.76
N GLN A 247 -15.57 32.58 -29.62
CA GLN A 247 -15.77 33.83 -28.91
C GLN A 247 -14.45 34.50 -28.54
N LYS A 248 -13.46 33.74 -28.09
CA LYS A 248 -12.13 34.27 -27.80
C LYS A 248 -11.44 34.83 -29.03
N ASN A 249 -11.57 34.19 -30.19
CA ASN A 249 -11.02 34.69 -31.45
C ASN A 249 -11.74 35.97 -31.93
N ASP A 250 -13.07 35.99 -31.81
CA ASP A 250 -13.88 37.18 -32.16
C ASP A 250 -13.48 38.41 -31.30
N VAL A 251 -13.31 38.17 -29.98
CA VAL A 251 -12.86 39.22 -29.06
C VAL A 251 -11.42 39.64 -29.37
N LYS A 252 -10.54 38.71 -29.75
CA LYS A 252 -9.17 39.02 -30.17
C LYS A 252 -9.14 39.87 -31.43
N ASP A 253 -9.98 39.57 -32.41
CA ASP A 253 -10.06 40.35 -33.66
C ASP A 253 -10.62 41.73 -33.39
N GLU A 254 -11.60 41.84 -32.47
CA GLU A 254 -12.13 43.12 -32.05
C GLU A 254 -11.11 43.98 -31.28
N ILE A 255 -10.33 43.36 -30.39
CA ILE A 255 -9.18 44.00 -29.71
C ILE A 255 -8.15 44.50 -30.73
N GLN A 256 -7.84 43.71 -31.77
CA GLN A 256 -6.91 44.12 -32.82
C GLN A 256 -7.46 45.29 -33.68
N ARG A 257 -8.75 45.29 -33.98
CA ARG A 257 -9.39 46.43 -34.71
C ARG A 257 -9.39 47.70 -33.86
N GLN A 258 -9.55 47.61 -32.55
CA GLN A 258 -9.61 48.75 -31.64
C GLN A 258 -8.23 49.17 -31.15
N SER A 259 -7.20 48.31 -31.15
CA SER A 259 -5.85 48.62 -30.71
C SER A 259 -5.10 49.65 -31.55
N SER A 260 -5.63 49.99 -32.72
CA SER A 260 -5.13 51.14 -33.52
C SER A 260 -5.49 52.50 -32.94
N LYS A 261 -6.40 52.57 -31.96
CA LYS A 261 -6.79 53.76 -31.21
C LYS A 261 -6.33 53.65 -29.76
N PHE A 262 -5.47 54.57 -29.32
CA PHE A 262 -4.88 54.60 -27.96
C PHE A 262 -5.92 54.45 -26.86
N LYS A 263 -5.64 53.51 -25.90
CA LYS A 263 -6.42 53.30 -24.69
C LYS A 263 -6.17 54.37 -23.64
N MET A 264 -7.22 54.86 -23.03
CA MET A 264 -7.16 55.57 -21.77
C MET A 264 -8.04 54.88 -20.73
N TYR A 265 -7.42 54.34 -19.67
CA TYR A 265 -8.15 53.95 -18.44
C TYR A 265 -8.65 55.20 -17.73
N SER A 266 -9.80 55.09 -17.03
CA SER A 266 -10.22 56.19 -16.12
C SER A 266 -9.15 56.34 -15.02
N PHE A 267 -9.03 57.56 -14.47
CA PHE A 267 -8.06 57.85 -13.40
C PHE A 267 -8.20 56.90 -12.20
N ASN A 268 -9.44 56.57 -11.83
CA ASN A 268 -9.73 55.64 -10.72
C ASN A 268 -9.27 54.20 -11.01
N GLU A 269 -9.47 53.70 -12.22
CA GLU A 269 -9.04 52.33 -12.62
C GLU A 269 -7.52 52.23 -12.69
N LYS A 270 -6.82 53.28 -13.11
CA LYS A 270 -5.36 53.31 -13.09
C LYS A 270 -4.83 53.29 -11.66
N THR A 271 -5.41 54.10 -10.78
CA THR A 271 -5.00 54.17 -9.37
C THR A 271 -5.20 52.84 -8.67
N GLU A 272 -6.31 52.18 -8.88
CA GLU A 272 -6.60 50.87 -8.32
C GLU A 272 -5.59 49.81 -8.80
N LYS A 273 -5.31 49.75 -10.10
CA LYS A 273 -4.31 48.83 -10.66
C LYS A 273 -2.89 49.10 -10.15
N ILE A 274 -2.53 50.37 -9.95
CA ILE A 274 -1.23 50.75 -9.39
C ILE A 274 -1.12 50.28 -7.92
N VAL A 275 -2.19 50.44 -7.13
CA VAL A 275 -2.21 49.96 -5.74
C VAL A 275 -2.01 48.44 -5.68
N ILE A 276 -2.77 47.67 -6.49
CA ILE A 276 -2.63 46.21 -6.59
C ILE A 276 -1.22 45.83 -7.04
N LEU A 277 -0.67 46.56 -8.01
CA LEU A 277 0.67 46.29 -8.54
C LEU A 277 1.77 46.54 -7.48
N LYS A 278 1.66 47.62 -6.71
CA LYS A 278 2.57 47.94 -5.61
C LYS A 278 2.50 46.89 -4.50
N ASP A 279 1.30 46.40 -4.17
CA ASP A 279 1.10 45.32 -3.19
C ASP A 279 1.77 44.03 -3.66
N LEU A 280 1.54 43.61 -4.92
CA LEU A 280 2.16 42.44 -5.50
C LEU A 280 3.70 42.53 -5.60
N LEU A 281 4.22 43.73 -5.91
CA LEU A 281 5.68 43.94 -5.94
C LEU A 281 6.30 43.97 -4.54
N GLY A 282 5.51 44.34 -3.51
CA GLY A 282 5.94 44.31 -2.10
C GLY A 282 5.99 42.92 -1.50
N GLN A 283 5.33 41.95 -2.13
CA GLN A 283 5.41 40.56 -1.67
C GLN A 283 6.83 40.01 -1.88
N LYS A 284 7.42 39.42 -0.83
CA LYS A 284 8.77 38.86 -0.91
C LYS A 284 8.77 37.66 -1.87
N ASN A 285 9.35 37.83 -3.03
CA ASN A 285 9.72 36.71 -3.90
C ASN A 285 11.02 36.12 -3.34
N ASN A 286 10.92 34.97 -2.69
CA ASN A 286 12.10 34.20 -2.33
C ASN A 286 12.78 33.72 -3.60
N GLU A 287 14.10 33.92 -3.69
CA GLU A 287 14.88 33.30 -4.76
C GLU A 287 14.86 31.78 -4.55
N ILE A 288 14.23 31.08 -5.49
CA ILE A 288 14.19 29.62 -5.49
C ILE A 288 15.42 29.12 -6.22
N ASP A 289 16.21 28.32 -5.53
CA ASP A 289 17.35 27.62 -6.13
C ASP A 289 16.84 26.44 -6.98
N LEU A 290 16.80 26.65 -8.28
CA LEU A 290 16.41 25.62 -9.24
C LEU A 290 17.41 24.46 -9.29
N GLU A 291 18.68 24.73 -8.98
CA GLU A 291 19.73 23.70 -8.97
C GLU A 291 19.54 22.76 -7.78
N ASP A 292 19.20 23.30 -6.60
CA ASP A 292 18.85 22.49 -5.42
C ASP A 292 17.60 21.64 -5.67
N LEU A 293 16.57 22.22 -6.31
CA LEU A 293 15.38 21.48 -6.69
C LEU A 293 15.71 20.27 -7.60
N GLU A 294 16.54 20.47 -8.61
CA GLU A 294 16.94 19.38 -9.52
C GLU A 294 17.83 18.34 -8.82
N LYS A 295 18.71 18.75 -7.91
CA LYS A 295 19.48 17.83 -7.06
C LYS A 295 18.57 16.95 -6.20
N LYS A 296 17.58 17.56 -5.53
CA LYS A 296 16.60 16.83 -4.72
C LYS A 296 15.80 15.84 -5.53
N LYS A 297 15.31 16.24 -6.72
CA LYS A 297 14.58 15.33 -7.63
C LYS A 297 15.45 14.15 -8.09
N ARG A 298 16.72 14.37 -8.39
CA ARG A 298 17.66 13.27 -8.75
C ARG A 298 17.84 12.34 -7.56
N ARG A 299 18.07 12.87 -6.37
CA ARG A 299 18.23 12.05 -5.15
C ARG A 299 16.98 11.19 -4.86
N ILE A 300 15.77 11.75 -5.03
CA ILE A 300 14.50 11.01 -4.93
C ILE A 300 14.47 9.83 -5.90
N LYS A 301 14.93 10.03 -7.13
CA LYS A 301 14.98 8.96 -8.14
C LYS A 301 15.98 7.87 -7.75
N ASP A 302 17.15 8.26 -7.25
CA ASP A 302 18.18 7.33 -6.79
C ASP A 302 17.69 6.51 -5.60
N ILE A 303 17.06 7.15 -4.60
CA ILE A 303 16.47 6.47 -3.45
C ILE A 303 15.40 5.45 -3.90
N ARG A 304 14.55 5.77 -4.86
CA ARG A 304 13.57 4.79 -5.40
C ARG A 304 14.25 3.55 -5.98
N TYR A 305 15.35 3.75 -6.69
CA TYR A 305 16.11 2.63 -7.24
C TYR A 305 16.78 1.80 -6.14
N GLU A 306 17.42 2.45 -5.15
CA GLU A 306 18.03 1.80 -3.99
C GLU A 306 17.00 1.01 -3.18
N LEU A 307 15.83 1.61 -2.88
CA LEU A 307 14.74 0.96 -2.16
C LEU A 307 14.29 -0.30 -2.88
N LYS A 308 14.06 -0.24 -4.20
CA LYS A 308 13.64 -1.42 -4.98
C LYS A 308 14.68 -2.54 -4.92
N LYS A 309 15.98 -2.20 -4.96
CA LYS A 309 17.06 -3.18 -4.84
C LYS A 309 17.12 -3.81 -3.45
N LEU A 310 16.99 -3.01 -2.39
CA LEU A 310 17.05 -3.48 -1.02
C LEU A 310 15.81 -4.29 -0.62
N GLN A 311 14.62 -3.89 -1.08
CA GLN A 311 13.37 -4.62 -0.81
C GLN A 311 13.36 -6.02 -1.42
N ASN A 312 14.06 -6.24 -2.53
CA ASN A 312 14.17 -7.53 -3.18
C ASN A 312 15.33 -8.39 -2.65
N SER A 313 16.06 -7.92 -1.65
CA SER A 313 17.16 -8.70 -1.07
C SER A 313 16.61 -9.76 -0.09
N GLU A 314 17.10 -11.00 -0.20
CA GLU A 314 16.70 -12.10 0.65
C GLU A 314 17.76 -12.40 1.71
N ASP A 315 17.29 -12.66 2.93
CA ASP A 315 18.12 -13.21 4.01
C ASP A 315 18.21 -14.72 3.90
N LYS A 316 19.25 -15.17 3.20
CA LYS A 316 19.49 -16.61 3.00
C LYS A 316 19.78 -17.35 4.30
N GLU A 317 20.43 -16.70 5.27
CA GLU A 317 20.70 -17.32 6.58
C GLU A 317 19.40 -17.62 7.33
N LYS A 318 18.47 -16.66 7.27
CA LYS A 318 17.16 -16.82 7.91
C LYS A 318 16.32 -17.88 7.24
N LEU A 319 16.34 -17.96 5.91
CA LEU A 319 15.69 -19.01 5.14
C LEU A 319 16.28 -20.39 5.52
N ASN A 320 17.60 -20.50 5.62
CA ASN A 320 18.25 -21.72 6.05
C ASN A 320 17.92 -22.10 7.50
N LYS A 321 17.85 -21.13 8.43
CA LYS A 321 17.44 -21.38 9.81
C LYS A 321 16.03 -21.98 9.90
N ILE A 322 15.07 -21.45 9.14
CA ILE A 322 13.72 -22.02 9.08
C ILE A 322 13.77 -23.44 8.52
N SER A 323 14.46 -23.66 7.42
CA SER A 323 14.58 -24.97 6.77
C SER A 323 15.19 -26.00 7.71
N ASN A 324 16.24 -25.62 8.44
CA ASN A 324 16.89 -26.48 9.43
C ASN A 324 15.96 -26.80 10.61
N LEU A 325 15.22 -25.81 11.11
CA LEU A 325 14.27 -26.03 12.21
C LEU A 325 13.13 -26.95 11.76
N MET A 326 12.56 -26.73 10.56
CA MET A 326 11.55 -27.64 9.98
C MET A 326 12.08 -29.08 9.90
N THR A 327 13.31 -29.25 9.41
CA THR A 327 13.95 -30.56 9.31
C THR A 327 14.15 -31.20 10.68
N THR A 328 14.59 -30.43 11.69
CA THR A 328 14.79 -30.90 13.06
C THR A 328 13.47 -31.35 13.69
N LEU A 329 12.41 -30.53 13.56
CA LEU A 329 11.08 -30.86 14.04
C LEU A 329 10.55 -32.14 13.37
N TYR A 330 10.67 -32.24 12.05
CA TYR A 330 10.23 -33.41 11.30
C TYR A 330 11.02 -34.68 11.71
N LYS A 331 12.35 -34.55 11.89
CA LYS A 331 13.24 -35.63 12.29
C LYS A 331 12.94 -36.18 13.70
N SER A 332 12.39 -35.35 14.60
CA SER A 332 12.06 -35.79 15.96
C SER A 332 11.04 -36.95 16.01
N SER A 333 10.25 -37.10 14.96
CA SER A 333 9.27 -38.20 14.83
C SER A 333 9.85 -39.48 14.23
N LYS A 334 11.14 -39.50 13.84
CA LYS A 334 11.76 -40.63 13.11
C LYS A 334 11.63 -41.98 13.81
N GLU A 335 11.78 -42.03 15.12
CA GLU A 335 11.74 -43.27 15.89
C GLU A 335 10.33 -43.79 16.16
N ILE A 336 9.32 -42.91 16.00
CA ILE A 336 7.92 -43.22 16.31
C ILE A 336 7.10 -43.42 15.02
N SER A 337 7.38 -42.67 13.99
CA SER A 337 6.63 -42.71 12.74
C SER A 337 7.37 -43.50 11.66
N THR A 338 6.70 -44.46 11.06
CA THR A 338 7.22 -45.23 9.90
C THR A 338 7.39 -44.30 8.69
N ILE A 339 6.60 -43.22 8.61
CA ILE A 339 6.63 -42.24 7.55
C ILE A 339 7.97 -41.47 7.57
N SER A 340 8.29 -40.81 8.66
CA SER A 340 9.52 -40.01 8.78
C SER A 340 10.76 -40.90 8.82
N LYS A 341 10.67 -42.10 9.41
CA LYS A 341 11.74 -43.09 9.36
C LYS A 341 12.13 -43.45 7.93
N THR A 342 11.16 -43.66 7.05
CA THR A 342 11.40 -43.95 5.63
C THR A 342 12.11 -42.79 4.93
N ASP A 343 11.74 -41.57 5.21
CA ASP A 343 12.34 -40.39 4.59
C ASP A 343 13.80 -40.23 5.03
N PHE A 344 14.09 -40.38 6.33
CA PHE A 344 15.44 -40.25 6.85
C PHE A 344 16.32 -41.52 6.65
N ASN A 345 15.83 -42.56 5.97
CA ASN A 345 16.68 -43.60 5.42
C ASN A 345 17.49 -43.13 4.22
N ASN A 346 17.06 -42.05 3.58
CA ASN A 346 17.84 -41.38 2.55
C ASN A 346 18.85 -40.42 3.23
N GLU A 347 20.14 -40.66 3.05
CA GLU A 347 21.18 -39.77 3.52
C GLU A 347 21.00 -38.39 2.84
N GLY A 348 21.19 -37.32 3.61
CA GLY A 348 21.02 -35.93 3.10
C GLY A 348 19.57 -35.43 2.97
N PHE A 349 18.56 -36.21 3.44
CA PHE A 349 17.18 -35.77 3.43
C PHE A 349 16.97 -34.57 4.35
N HIS A 350 16.39 -33.48 3.79
CA HIS A 350 15.99 -32.33 4.56
C HIS A 350 14.78 -31.58 3.91
N LEU A 351 14.13 -30.74 4.70
CA LEU A 351 13.06 -29.86 4.27
C LEU A 351 13.64 -28.48 3.94
N GLU A 352 13.32 -27.96 2.77
CA GLU A 352 13.72 -26.61 2.36
C GLU A 352 12.48 -25.73 2.19
N TYR A 353 12.50 -24.57 2.85
CA TYR A 353 11.49 -23.55 2.64
C TYR A 353 11.84 -22.68 1.44
N ILE A 354 10.94 -22.58 0.49
CA ILE A 354 11.06 -21.73 -0.70
C ILE A 354 10.10 -20.56 -0.57
N LYS A 355 10.65 -19.36 -0.36
CA LYS A 355 9.86 -18.12 -0.19
C LYS A 355 8.97 -17.85 -1.40
N LYS A 356 9.50 -18.03 -2.62
CA LYS A 356 8.72 -17.87 -3.85
C LYS A 356 7.66 -18.97 -3.96
N GLY A 357 6.38 -18.57 -3.86
CA GLY A 357 5.27 -19.50 -3.84
C GLY A 357 5.01 -20.13 -2.48
N ASN A 358 5.66 -19.62 -1.41
CA ASN A 358 5.44 -20.03 -0.02
C ASN A 358 5.33 -21.56 0.13
N SER A 359 6.37 -22.27 -0.28
CA SER A 359 6.32 -23.74 -0.40
C SER A 359 7.39 -24.45 0.44
N ILE A 360 7.06 -25.65 0.87
CA ILE A 360 7.97 -26.57 1.54
C ILE A 360 8.34 -27.65 0.53
N GLN A 361 9.62 -27.83 0.29
CA GLN A 361 10.15 -28.86 -0.61
C GLN A 361 11.00 -29.86 0.17
N THR A 362 10.94 -31.09 -0.27
CA THR A 362 11.81 -32.17 0.22
C THR A 362 13.00 -32.34 -0.71
N ILE A 363 14.18 -32.34 -0.15
CA ILE A 363 15.45 -32.38 -0.86
C ILE A 363 16.32 -33.46 -0.29
N ILE A 364 17.04 -34.18 -1.15
CA ILE A 364 18.17 -34.99 -0.79
C ILE A 364 19.41 -34.26 -1.24
N PHE A 365 20.28 -33.99 -0.29
CA PHE A 365 21.56 -33.34 -0.57
C PHE A 365 22.65 -34.43 -0.69
N ASP A 366 23.25 -34.52 -1.84
CA ASP A 366 24.42 -35.36 -2.09
C ASP A 366 25.68 -34.55 -1.79
N GLU A 367 26.25 -34.78 -0.59
CA GLU A 367 27.46 -34.09 -0.15
C GLU A 367 28.68 -34.34 -1.06
N LEU A 368 28.73 -35.49 -1.73
CA LEU A 368 29.86 -35.88 -2.57
C LEU A 368 29.89 -35.09 -3.91
N ASN A 369 28.72 -34.77 -4.41
CA ASN A 369 28.55 -34.10 -5.71
C ASN A 369 28.09 -32.65 -5.59
N ASP A 370 27.89 -32.14 -4.36
CA ASP A 370 27.29 -30.79 -4.08
C ASP A 370 25.98 -30.58 -4.87
N LYS A 371 25.16 -31.63 -4.97
CA LYS A 371 23.95 -31.64 -5.77
C LYS A 371 22.71 -31.76 -4.88
N LYS A 372 21.72 -30.96 -5.16
CA LYS A 372 20.39 -31.00 -4.56
C LYS A 372 19.41 -31.66 -5.52
N ASP A 373 18.88 -32.81 -5.14
CA ASP A 373 17.83 -33.47 -5.89
C ASP A 373 16.50 -33.37 -5.14
N ARG A 374 15.43 -33.04 -5.86
CA ARG A 374 14.09 -32.99 -5.29
C ARG A 374 13.61 -34.42 -5.02
N TYR A 375 13.15 -34.64 -3.80
CA TYR A 375 12.55 -35.90 -3.39
C TYR A 375 11.04 -35.75 -3.39
N TYR A 376 10.35 -36.51 -4.25
CA TYR A 376 8.90 -36.46 -4.31
C TYR A 376 8.25 -37.32 -3.25
N ILE A 377 7.33 -36.73 -2.48
CA ILE A 377 6.55 -37.41 -1.46
C ILE A 377 5.08 -37.29 -1.82
N GLY A 378 4.38 -38.40 -2.00
CA GLY A 378 2.97 -38.45 -2.42
C GLY A 378 1.97 -38.72 -1.28
N SER A 379 2.40 -38.74 -0.01
CA SER A 379 1.53 -39.04 1.12
C SER A 379 0.96 -37.79 1.77
N MET A 380 -0.37 -37.72 1.93
CA MET A 380 -1.05 -36.62 2.61
C MET A 380 -0.57 -36.48 4.07
N ALA A 381 -0.41 -37.57 4.79
CA ALA A 381 0.11 -37.57 6.16
C ALA A 381 1.52 -36.94 6.26
N ARG A 382 2.41 -37.24 5.31
CA ARG A 382 3.74 -36.61 5.24
C ARG A 382 3.64 -35.11 5.00
N HIS A 383 2.81 -34.72 4.06
CA HIS A 383 2.60 -33.32 3.75
C HIS A 383 2.02 -32.54 4.95
N THR A 384 1.10 -33.17 5.70
CA THR A 384 0.54 -32.57 6.93
C THR A 384 1.62 -32.42 8.00
N MET A 385 2.49 -33.40 8.18
CA MET A 385 3.63 -33.27 9.11
C MET A 385 4.59 -32.17 8.70
N MET A 386 4.94 -32.07 7.41
CA MET A 386 5.81 -31.01 6.89
C MET A 386 5.17 -29.64 7.05
N GLN A 387 3.89 -29.53 6.76
CA GLN A 387 3.12 -28.29 6.92
C GLN A 387 3.10 -27.86 8.39
N LEU A 388 2.83 -28.79 9.32
CA LEU A 388 2.90 -28.52 10.77
C LEU A 388 4.30 -28.01 11.17
N CYS A 389 5.36 -28.68 10.73
CA CYS A 389 6.74 -28.23 10.99
C CYS A 389 7.01 -26.84 10.41
N GLY A 390 6.44 -26.52 9.25
CA GLY A 390 6.49 -25.18 8.66
C GLY A 390 5.87 -24.13 9.56
N TYR A 391 4.62 -24.33 9.99
CA TYR A 391 3.92 -23.41 10.91
C TYR A 391 4.72 -23.17 12.19
N LEU A 392 5.13 -24.26 12.85
CA LEU A 392 5.89 -24.20 14.10
C LEU A 392 7.23 -23.46 13.92
N SER A 393 7.93 -23.69 12.82
CA SER A 393 9.21 -23.03 12.55
C SER A 393 9.05 -21.52 12.32
N PHE A 394 8.00 -21.11 11.63
CA PHE A 394 7.68 -19.69 11.47
C PHE A 394 7.31 -19.03 12.79
N LEU A 395 6.47 -19.68 13.60
CA LEU A 395 6.08 -19.15 14.90
C LEU A 395 7.29 -19.01 15.85
N VAL A 396 8.13 -20.03 15.97
CA VAL A 396 9.35 -19.98 16.78
C VAL A 396 10.26 -18.84 16.34
N MET A 397 10.47 -18.70 15.04
CA MET A 397 11.32 -17.62 14.52
C MET A 397 10.73 -16.25 14.85
N MET A 398 9.44 -16.05 14.59
CA MET A 398 8.80 -14.74 14.80
C MET A 398 8.73 -14.36 16.27
N ILE A 399 8.45 -15.33 17.16
CA ILE A 399 8.44 -15.12 18.61
C ILE A 399 9.84 -14.76 19.12
N LYS A 400 10.88 -15.52 18.72
CA LYS A 400 12.26 -15.22 19.12
C LYS A 400 12.78 -13.86 18.66
N GLU A 401 12.30 -13.38 17.53
CA GLU A 401 12.69 -12.05 17.02
C GLU A 401 11.94 -10.90 17.70
N ASP A 402 10.80 -11.17 18.32
CA ASP A 402 9.96 -10.19 19.06
C ASP A 402 9.76 -8.86 18.34
N ARG A 403 9.55 -8.91 17.02
CA ARG A 403 9.41 -7.71 16.19
C ARG A 403 8.15 -7.67 15.34
N TYR A 404 7.32 -8.69 15.44
CA TYR A 404 6.10 -8.84 14.65
C TYR A 404 4.86 -8.64 15.52
N PRO A 405 3.77 -8.06 15.00
CA PRO A 405 2.50 -7.98 15.71
C PRO A 405 1.80 -9.35 15.67
N LEU A 406 2.42 -10.34 16.30
CA LEU A 406 1.97 -11.72 16.33
C LEU A 406 1.28 -12.03 17.65
N ILE A 407 0.14 -12.70 17.58
CA ILE A 407 -0.45 -13.32 18.76
C ILE A 407 0.19 -14.72 18.90
N PRO A 408 0.87 -15.05 20.02
CA PRO A 408 1.65 -16.27 20.11
C PRO A 408 0.76 -17.49 20.43
N PHE A 409 -0.12 -17.86 19.52
CA PHE A 409 -0.89 -19.10 19.60
C PHE A 409 -0.97 -19.81 18.25
N LEU A 410 -1.28 -21.09 18.28
CA LEU A 410 -1.58 -21.91 17.11
C LEU A 410 -2.83 -22.74 17.37
N VAL A 411 -3.75 -22.72 16.42
CA VAL A 411 -4.95 -23.57 16.42
C VAL A 411 -4.78 -24.64 15.35
N LEU A 412 -4.87 -25.88 15.75
CA LEU A 412 -4.85 -27.06 14.89
C LEU A 412 -6.23 -27.72 14.94
N ASP A 413 -6.85 -27.89 13.79
CA ASP A 413 -8.18 -28.48 13.66
C ASP A 413 -8.09 -29.83 12.94
N HIS A 414 -8.49 -30.92 13.60
CA HIS A 414 -8.43 -32.31 13.13
C HIS A 414 -7.08 -32.72 12.54
N ILE A 415 -5.99 -32.36 13.21
CA ILE A 415 -4.62 -32.60 12.71
C ILE A 415 -4.31 -34.11 12.52
N SER A 416 -4.96 -34.97 13.26
CA SER A 416 -4.76 -36.42 13.17
C SER A 416 -5.44 -37.09 11.98
N LYS A 417 -6.38 -36.43 11.33
CA LYS A 417 -7.24 -37.01 10.29
C LYS A 417 -6.51 -37.75 9.16
N GLN A 418 -5.31 -37.29 8.85
CA GLN A 418 -4.51 -37.87 7.76
C GLN A 418 -3.60 -39.04 8.22
N PHE A 419 -3.60 -39.35 9.50
CA PHE A 419 -2.70 -40.36 10.09
C PHE A 419 -3.45 -41.61 10.51
N ASP A 420 -2.75 -42.75 10.43
CA ASP A 420 -3.13 -43.92 11.17
C ASP A 420 -2.72 -43.80 12.66
N LYS A 421 -3.22 -44.68 13.51
CA LYS A 421 -2.99 -44.61 14.96
C LYS A 421 -1.52 -44.68 15.38
N GLU A 422 -0.67 -45.31 14.57
CA GLU A 422 0.77 -45.41 14.89
C GLU A 422 1.47 -44.09 14.52
N ASN A 423 1.20 -43.59 13.33
CA ASN A 423 1.83 -42.38 12.85
C ASN A 423 1.28 -41.09 13.50
N GLY A 424 0.06 -41.08 14.04
CA GLY A 424 -0.49 -39.96 14.79
C GLY A 424 0.37 -39.54 15.98
N LYS A 425 1.09 -40.46 16.59
CA LYS A 425 2.04 -40.16 17.70
C LYS A 425 3.20 -39.25 17.29
N ALA A 426 3.47 -39.13 16.01
CA ALA A 426 4.47 -38.20 15.49
C ALA A 426 4.17 -36.76 15.85
N ILE A 427 2.88 -36.37 15.94
CA ILE A 427 2.43 -35.02 16.29
C ILE A 427 3.00 -34.62 17.66
N GLY A 428 2.81 -35.49 18.67
CA GLY A 428 3.33 -35.25 20.01
C GLY A 428 4.86 -35.16 20.07
N SER A 429 5.56 -35.94 19.25
CA SER A 429 7.03 -35.86 19.17
C SER A 429 7.51 -34.53 18.56
N ILE A 430 6.82 -34.06 17.53
CA ILE A 430 7.11 -32.76 16.91
C ILE A 430 6.86 -31.61 17.93
N LEU A 431 5.75 -31.66 18.67
CA LEU A 431 5.43 -30.66 19.69
C LEU A 431 6.42 -30.74 20.89
N ALA A 432 6.84 -31.93 21.30
CA ALA A 432 7.87 -32.06 22.33
C ALA A 432 9.21 -31.47 21.90
N GLU A 433 9.59 -31.63 20.63
CA GLU A 433 10.82 -31.04 20.08
C GLU A 433 10.70 -29.53 19.93
N LEU A 434 9.51 -29.02 19.60
CA LEU A 434 9.24 -27.58 19.56
C LEU A 434 9.58 -26.89 20.88
N TYR A 435 9.11 -27.44 22.01
CA TYR A 435 9.34 -26.90 23.35
C TYR A 435 10.76 -27.05 23.88
N LYS A 436 11.67 -27.67 23.14
CA LYS A 436 13.11 -27.52 23.36
C LYS A 436 13.69 -26.27 22.71
N ASN A 437 12.96 -25.69 21.75
CA ASN A 437 13.37 -24.51 20.99
C ASN A 437 12.71 -23.22 21.45
N ILE A 438 11.64 -23.28 22.25
CA ILE A 438 10.88 -22.13 22.73
C ILE A 438 10.35 -22.47 24.14
N ASP A 439 10.21 -21.47 25.00
CA ASP A 439 9.63 -21.65 26.31
C ASP A 439 8.12 -21.92 26.19
N LYS A 440 7.60 -22.78 27.09
CA LYS A 440 6.17 -23.14 27.07
C LYS A 440 5.23 -21.96 27.27
N GLU A 441 5.70 -20.93 27.95
CA GLU A 441 4.93 -19.72 28.24
C GLU A 441 4.84 -18.79 27.02
N ASP A 442 5.73 -18.95 26.05
CA ASP A 442 5.81 -18.08 24.87
C ASP A 442 4.87 -18.48 23.73
N LEU A 443 4.34 -19.71 23.74
CA LEU A 443 3.45 -20.19 22.67
C LEU A 443 2.38 -21.13 23.21
N GLN A 444 1.12 -20.78 22.97
CA GLN A 444 -0.04 -21.62 23.30
C GLN A 444 -0.53 -22.35 22.07
N ILE A 445 -0.75 -23.69 22.19
CA ILE A 445 -1.27 -24.52 21.10
C ILE A 445 -2.63 -25.09 21.50
N PHE A 446 -3.64 -24.82 20.69
CA PHE A 446 -4.98 -25.39 20.82
C PHE A 446 -5.15 -26.48 19.75
N ILE A 447 -5.51 -27.68 20.19
CA ILE A 447 -5.75 -28.80 19.30
C ILE A 447 -7.20 -29.25 19.48
N PHE A 448 -7.96 -29.15 18.39
CA PHE A 448 -9.32 -29.69 18.30
C PHE A 448 -9.25 -30.94 17.45
N ASP A 449 -9.45 -32.08 18.04
CA ASP A 449 -9.26 -33.37 17.38
C ASP A 449 -10.24 -34.42 17.90
N ASP A 450 -10.55 -35.44 17.13
CA ASP A 450 -11.36 -36.58 17.53
C ASP A 450 -10.50 -37.70 18.15
N GLU A 451 -9.16 -37.62 18.05
CA GLU A 451 -8.24 -38.50 18.72
C GLU A 451 -7.87 -38.02 20.13
N THR A 452 -7.53 -38.96 21.02
CA THR A 452 -7.12 -38.64 22.38
C THR A 452 -5.68 -38.14 22.43
N CYS A 453 -5.34 -37.37 23.49
CA CYS A 453 -3.96 -36.92 23.72
C CYS A 453 -2.97 -38.09 23.80
N GLU A 454 -3.40 -39.24 24.36
CA GLU A 454 -2.56 -40.44 24.44
C GLU A 454 -2.24 -41.04 23.06
N ASN A 455 -3.24 -41.09 22.17
CA ASN A 455 -3.07 -41.58 20.80
C ASN A 455 -2.15 -40.67 19.97
N LEU A 456 -2.14 -39.39 20.28
CA LEU A 456 -1.28 -38.38 19.64
C LEU A 456 0.07 -38.23 20.36
N ASN A 457 0.31 -38.95 21.47
CA ASN A 457 1.50 -38.82 22.32
C ASN A 457 1.73 -37.36 22.80
N ILE A 458 0.66 -36.66 23.15
CA ILE A 458 0.69 -35.29 23.61
C ILE A 458 0.54 -35.21 25.12
N SER A 459 1.47 -34.54 25.79
CA SER A 459 1.33 -34.16 27.20
C SER A 459 0.65 -32.77 27.25
N ALA A 460 -0.67 -32.79 27.29
CA ALA A 460 -1.45 -31.55 27.33
C ALA A 460 -1.46 -30.98 28.76
N ASP A 461 -1.36 -29.65 28.90
CA ASP A 461 -1.55 -28.92 30.16
C ASP A 461 -3.02 -28.93 30.58
N TYR A 462 -3.92 -28.95 29.59
CA TYR A 462 -5.36 -29.07 29.78
C TYR A 462 -5.96 -29.94 28.65
N SER A 463 -6.89 -30.83 29.01
CA SER A 463 -7.62 -31.65 28.04
C SER A 463 -9.07 -31.82 28.46
N GLU A 464 -10.00 -31.62 27.53
CA GLU A 464 -11.42 -31.82 27.77
C GLU A 464 -12.05 -32.62 26.64
N ASN A 465 -12.91 -33.58 27.02
CA ASN A 465 -13.72 -34.31 26.05
C ASN A 465 -15.02 -33.57 25.81
N LEU A 466 -15.17 -32.97 24.62
CA LEU A 466 -16.36 -32.22 24.21
C LEU A 466 -17.48 -33.12 23.64
N LEU A 467 -17.24 -34.41 23.47
CA LEU A 467 -18.28 -35.35 23.03
C LEU A 467 -19.33 -35.52 24.11
N LEU A 468 -20.60 -35.40 23.72
CA LEU A 468 -21.73 -35.62 24.62
C LEU A 468 -21.77 -37.06 25.06
N ASN A 469 -21.47 -37.32 26.33
CA ASN A 469 -21.95 -38.48 27.02
C ASN A 469 -23.00 -38.04 28.04
N ASN A 470 -23.80 -38.94 28.62
CA ASN A 470 -24.99 -38.68 29.43
C ASN A 470 -24.84 -37.66 30.60
N LYS A 471 -23.63 -37.14 30.86
CA LYS A 471 -23.35 -36.21 31.98
C LYS A 471 -22.34 -35.12 31.72
N THR A 472 -21.51 -35.22 30.69
CA THR A 472 -20.41 -34.30 30.40
C THR A 472 -20.30 -34.07 28.91
N GLY A 473 -19.86 -32.89 28.49
CA GLY A 473 -19.62 -32.51 27.11
C GLY A 473 -20.35 -31.24 26.67
N PHE A 474 -19.96 -30.76 25.50
CA PHE A 474 -20.54 -29.57 24.89
C PHE A 474 -21.94 -29.87 24.31
N VAL A 475 -22.95 -29.07 24.68
CA VAL A 475 -24.28 -29.14 24.05
C VAL A 475 -24.21 -28.38 22.74
N PRO A 476 -24.20 -29.07 21.59
CA PRO A 476 -24.14 -28.37 20.31
C PRO A 476 -25.39 -27.50 20.12
N PHE A 477 -25.26 -26.41 19.42
CA PHE A 477 -26.36 -25.51 19.03
C PHE A 477 -27.48 -26.25 18.27
N TYR A 478 -27.12 -27.31 17.57
CA TYR A 478 -28.04 -28.19 16.87
C TYR A 478 -28.16 -29.47 17.71
N LYS A 479 -29.23 -29.54 18.50
CA LYS A 479 -29.62 -30.83 19.09
C LYS A 479 -30.00 -31.74 17.94
N PRO A 480 -29.34 -32.89 17.73
CA PRO A 480 -29.96 -33.93 16.93
C PRO A 480 -31.28 -34.25 17.63
N GLU A 481 -32.39 -34.16 16.90
CA GLU A 481 -33.68 -34.66 17.42
C GLU A 481 -33.45 -36.08 17.88
N LEU A 482 -33.53 -36.30 19.18
CA LEU A 482 -33.54 -37.61 19.78
C LEU A 482 -34.76 -38.33 19.20
N LYS A 483 -34.55 -39.19 18.20
CA LYS A 483 -35.51 -40.19 17.78
C LYS A 483 -35.58 -41.33 18.78
#